data_25a605ef19f6e0754aefb4d9f1ef8d24
#
_entry.id   25a605ef19f6e0754aefb4d9f1ef8d24
#
_cell.length_a   1.000
_cell.length_b   1.000
_cell.length_c   1.000
_cell.angle_alpha   90.00
_cell.angle_beta   90.00
_cell.angle_gamma   90.00
#
_symmetry.space_group_name_H-M   'P 1'
#
loop_
_entity.id
_entity.type
_entity.pdbx_description
1 polymer ?
#
loop_
_entity_poly.entity_id
_entity_poly.type
_entity_poly.pdbx_seq_one_letter_code
_entity_poly.pdbx_strand_id
1 'polypeptide(L)'
;MTKKFFSYLAAMALVVSCGPGNGVDSKGGAEWKLTTPVGFVERTVDIDTMDLRNPFVRFDRKSNSYYMIGDGGHLWSSKDMRTWNGPYNVLDIDADVWYKDALAAVAPEIHKHNDRYYLMASFERNGEALPTVDGKQIPARSCVTLVADEITGPYKVIDAENELVEKDEVATHPTFFTDELNAGYMIYTHAGEQTGDGSFKIMRFTDDMGRRMGEAFEMFKASEIEWPAENDGNMHPVQLVDAPYLFVTDGGEGGMLFTAEKDGESVIGVAYTTNGFGHWLNGPWVAEPEPLVKGNVGSASLFTDYDGTLVMTFHKDTVLDGKKISLPQFMKVESQFEKLKTKGYYNLKY
;
A
#
# COMPACT_ATOMS: atom_id res chain seq x y z
N MET A 1 36.11 9.30 30.51
CA MET A 1 36.36 8.81 29.14
C MET A 1 35.02 8.81 28.41
N THR A 2 34.79 9.87 27.69
CA THR A 2 33.51 10.16 27.01
C THR A 2 33.62 9.62 25.60
N LYS A 3 32.89 8.57 25.27
CA LYS A 3 32.77 8.08 23.88
C LYS A 3 31.64 8.86 23.19
N LYS A 4 32.00 9.68 22.24
CA LYS A 4 31.09 10.33 21.31
C LYS A 4 30.65 9.28 20.28
N PHE A 5 29.35 9.01 20.19
CA PHE A 5 28.75 8.30 19.07
C PHE A 5 28.53 9.29 17.92
N PHE A 6 29.12 8.98 16.77
CA PHE A 6 28.91 9.71 15.52
C PHE A 6 27.63 9.18 14.88
N SER A 7 26.69 10.10 14.69
CA SER A 7 25.53 9.92 13.83
C SER A 7 26.00 9.96 12.37
N TYR A 8 25.87 8.89 11.62
CA TYR A 8 26.08 8.87 10.17
C TYR A 8 24.79 9.29 9.46
N LEU A 9 24.65 10.57 9.19
CA LEU A 9 23.79 11.05 8.12
C LEU A 9 24.53 10.77 6.80
N ALA A 10 24.08 9.83 6.01
CA ALA A 10 24.57 9.61 4.66
C ALA A 10 23.98 10.68 3.73
N ALA A 11 24.67 11.81 3.60
CA ALA A 11 24.45 12.76 2.53
C ALA A 11 25.11 12.19 1.26
N MET A 12 24.33 11.65 0.34
CA MET A 12 24.80 11.31 -1.00
C MET A 12 25.01 12.59 -1.79
N ALA A 13 26.28 12.98 -1.96
CA ALA A 13 26.68 14.02 -2.87
C ALA A 13 26.59 13.52 -4.32
N LEU A 14 25.77 14.18 -5.13
CA LEU A 14 25.73 14.00 -6.57
C LEU A 14 27.09 14.45 -7.17
N VAL A 15 27.82 13.51 -7.72
CA VAL A 15 28.91 13.80 -8.66
C VAL A 15 28.31 13.84 -10.06
N VAL A 16 28.14 15.05 -10.59
CA VAL A 16 27.79 15.27 -12.00
C VAL A 16 29.04 15.05 -12.84
N SER A 17 29.10 13.93 -13.55
CA SER A 17 30.06 13.70 -14.62
C SER A 17 29.43 14.09 -15.95
N CYS A 18 29.81 15.25 -16.50
CA CYS A 18 29.50 15.62 -17.88
C CYS A 18 30.43 14.89 -18.83
N GLY A 19 29.91 13.86 -19.52
CA GLY A 19 30.54 13.31 -20.73
C GLY A 19 29.65 13.63 -21.94
N PRO A 20 30.20 13.91 -23.14
CA PRO A 20 29.40 14.20 -24.33
C PRO A 20 28.80 12.90 -24.88
N GLY A 21 27.54 12.69 -24.65
CA GLY A 21 26.77 11.59 -25.22
C GLY A 21 26.11 12.01 -26.53
N ASN A 22 26.37 11.24 -27.56
CA ASN A 22 25.74 11.34 -28.89
C ASN A 22 24.22 11.29 -28.77
N GLY A 23 23.58 12.27 -29.41
CA GLY A 23 22.13 12.31 -29.50
C GLY A 23 21.55 11.07 -30.17
N VAL A 24 20.69 10.39 -29.44
CA VAL A 24 19.74 9.46 -30.01
C VAL A 24 18.44 10.25 -30.16
N ASP A 25 18.01 10.47 -31.40
CA ASP A 25 16.73 11.05 -31.72
C ASP A 25 15.61 10.28 -31.02
N SER A 26 15.07 10.84 -29.96
CA SER A 26 13.81 10.36 -29.38
C SER A 26 12.70 10.63 -30.38
N LYS A 27 12.25 9.62 -31.10
CA LYS A 27 11.02 9.66 -31.88
C LYS A 27 9.92 10.11 -30.90
N GLY A 28 9.30 11.26 -31.23
CA GLY A 28 8.29 11.90 -30.41
C GLY A 28 7.10 10.96 -30.16
N GLY A 29 7.12 10.28 -29.03
CA GLY A 29 5.93 9.74 -28.42
C GLY A 29 5.05 10.90 -27.96
N ALA A 30 3.76 10.83 -28.16
CA ALA A 30 2.83 11.84 -27.64
C ALA A 30 3.05 11.96 -26.12
N GLU A 31 3.24 13.19 -25.64
CA GLU A 31 3.38 13.47 -24.22
C GLU A 31 2.13 12.96 -23.47
N TRP A 32 2.32 12.11 -22.47
CA TRP A 32 1.20 11.62 -21.64
C TRP A 32 0.58 12.78 -20.89
N LYS A 33 -0.73 12.93 -21.03
CA LYS A 33 -1.50 13.93 -20.29
C LYS A 33 -2.49 13.24 -19.39
N LEU A 34 -2.60 13.71 -18.16
CA LEU A 34 -3.66 13.28 -17.27
C LEU A 34 -5.02 13.55 -17.94
N THR A 35 -5.83 12.53 -18.00
CA THR A 35 -7.19 12.59 -18.57
C THR A 35 -8.19 12.13 -17.51
N THR A 36 -9.40 12.66 -17.58
CA THR A 36 -10.50 12.18 -16.74
C THR A 36 -10.94 10.79 -17.23
N PRO A 37 -11.15 9.81 -16.35
CA PRO A 37 -11.62 8.50 -16.74
C PRO A 37 -12.99 8.59 -17.42
N VAL A 38 -13.30 7.62 -18.28
CA VAL A 38 -14.60 7.55 -18.98
C VAL A 38 -15.74 7.50 -17.95
N GLY A 39 -16.73 8.37 -18.11
CA GLY A 39 -17.88 8.47 -17.20
C GLY A 39 -17.65 9.36 -15.96
N PHE A 40 -16.49 9.93 -15.82
CA PHE A 40 -16.18 10.87 -14.73
C PHE A 40 -16.02 12.30 -15.23
N VAL A 41 -16.14 13.24 -14.31
CA VAL A 41 -15.87 14.66 -14.54
C VAL A 41 -14.79 15.09 -13.57
N GLU A 42 -13.76 15.79 -14.07
CA GLU A 42 -12.74 16.38 -13.21
C GLU A 42 -13.38 17.40 -12.26
N ARG A 43 -13.02 17.29 -10.99
CA ARG A 43 -13.56 18.13 -9.93
C ARG A 43 -12.54 18.35 -8.82
N THR A 44 -12.75 19.39 -8.03
CA THR A 44 -12.06 19.61 -6.76
C THR A 44 -12.96 19.12 -5.62
N VAL A 45 -12.41 18.29 -4.75
CA VAL A 45 -13.12 17.69 -3.61
C VAL A 45 -12.39 18.03 -2.32
N ASP A 46 -13.14 18.45 -1.30
CA ASP A 46 -12.62 18.58 0.05
C ASP A 46 -12.48 17.18 0.70
N ILE A 47 -11.38 16.97 1.41
CA ILE A 47 -11.06 15.67 2.03
C ILE A 47 -12.17 15.19 2.99
N ASP A 48 -12.86 16.11 3.67
CA ASP A 48 -13.94 15.79 4.62
C ASP A 48 -15.22 15.25 3.94
N THR A 49 -15.28 15.31 2.60
CA THR A 49 -16.40 14.80 1.80
C THR A 49 -15.99 13.79 0.75
N MET A 50 -14.72 13.44 0.70
CA MET A 50 -14.14 12.55 -0.30
C MET A 50 -14.46 11.09 0.02
N ASP A 51 -15.27 10.44 -0.81
CA ASP A 51 -15.56 9.01 -0.71
C ASP A 51 -14.46 8.24 -1.47
N LEU A 52 -13.44 7.76 -0.75
CA LEU A 52 -12.34 6.99 -1.31
C LEU A 52 -11.82 5.98 -0.28
N ARG A 53 -12.03 4.70 -0.58
CA ARG A 53 -11.54 3.58 0.23
C ARG A 53 -10.11 3.23 -0.15
N ASN A 54 -9.35 2.67 0.80
CA ASN A 54 -7.97 2.23 0.64
C ASN A 54 -7.04 3.34 0.09
N PRO A 55 -7.03 4.55 0.71
CA PRO A 55 -6.22 5.66 0.22
C PRO A 55 -4.74 5.39 0.43
N PHE A 56 -3.94 5.53 -0.61
CA PHE A 56 -2.49 5.53 -0.57
C PHE A 56 -1.95 6.88 -1.03
N VAL A 57 -1.09 7.51 -0.24
CA VAL A 57 -0.60 8.86 -0.49
C VAL A 57 0.91 8.90 -0.64
N ARG A 58 1.37 9.70 -1.58
CA ARG A 58 2.79 10.08 -1.72
C ARG A 58 2.93 11.57 -1.89
N PHE A 59 3.98 12.12 -1.28
CA PHE A 59 4.47 13.45 -1.61
C PHE A 59 5.56 13.32 -2.68
N ASP A 60 5.35 13.95 -3.83
CA ASP A 60 6.33 13.99 -4.90
C ASP A 60 7.11 15.33 -4.86
N ARG A 61 8.41 15.25 -4.54
CA ARG A 61 9.28 16.43 -4.44
C ARG A 61 9.50 17.13 -5.78
N LYS A 62 9.43 16.39 -6.91
CA LYS A 62 9.66 16.95 -8.24
C LYS A 62 8.55 17.94 -8.63
N SER A 63 7.30 17.57 -8.40
CA SER A 63 6.11 18.40 -8.69
C SER A 63 5.69 19.28 -7.51
N ASN A 64 6.27 19.06 -6.33
CA ASN A 64 5.86 19.65 -5.06
C ASN A 64 4.35 19.48 -4.82
N SER A 65 3.89 18.23 -4.93
CA SER A 65 2.47 17.87 -4.86
C SER A 65 2.28 16.55 -4.12
N TYR A 66 1.11 16.42 -3.54
CA TYR A 66 0.62 15.14 -3.02
C TYR A 66 -0.19 14.46 -4.10
N TYR A 67 -0.01 13.16 -4.17
CA TYR A 67 -0.81 12.28 -5.02
C TYR A 67 -1.45 11.20 -4.16
N MET A 68 -2.75 10.99 -4.35
CA MET A 68 -3.52 9.97 -3.66
C MET A 68 -4.20 9.07 -4.68
N ILE A 69 -4.13 7.78 -4.45
CA ILE A 69 -4.84 6.75 -5.21
C ILE A 69 -5.59 5.87 -4.22
N GLY A 70 -6.69 5.28 -4.63
CA GLY A 70 -7.50 4.36 -3.83
C GLY A 70 -8.37 3.50 -4.71
N ASP A 71 -9.35 2.81 -4.14
CA ASP A 71 -10.25 1.94 -4.90
C ASP A 71 -10.80 2.63 -6.13
N GLY A 72 -10.85 1.87 -7.24
CA GLY A 72 -11.14 2.39 -8.56
C GLY A 72 -9.89 2.68 -9.39
N GLY A 73 -8.71 2.85 -8.77
CA GLY A 73 -7.45 3.06 -9.48
C GLY A 73 -7.27 4.44 -10.08
N HIS A 74 -8.03 5.43 -9.61
CA HIS A 74 -7.94 6.80 -10.10
C HIS A 74 -7.04 7.66 -9.23
N LEU A 75 -6.22 8.48 -9.86
CA LEU A 75 -5.30 9.39 -9.18
C LEU A 75 -5.98 10.72 -8.85
N TRP A 76 -5.65 11.24 -7.68
CA TRP A 76 -6.00 12.58 -7.22
C TRP A 76 -4.73 13.34 -6.90
N SER A 77 -4.72 14.65 -7.12
CA SER A 77 -3.59 15.51 -6.81
C SER A 77 -3.98 16.65 -5.89
N SER A 78 -3.06 17.05 -5.00
CA SER A 78 -3.27 18.13 -4.04
C SER A 78 -1.98 18.92 -3.80
N LYS A 79 -2.13 20.18 -3.35
CA LYS A 79 -1.02 21.00 -2.86
C LYS A 79 -1.02 21.18 -1.33
N ASP A 80 -2.12 20.80 -0.68
CA ASP A 80 -2.37 21.08 0.73
C ASP A 80 -2.95 19.89 1.51
N MET A 81 -3.20 18.76 0.84
CA MET A 81 -3.91 17.58 1.34
C MET A 81 -5.37 17.87 1.77
N ARG A 82 -5.82 19.10 1.71
CA ARG A 82 -7.19 19.51 2.04
C ARG A 82 -8.10 19.41 0.84
N THR A 83 -7.65 19.94 -0.28
CA THR A 83 -8.40 19.96 -1.54
C THR A 83 -7.72 19.10 -2.59
N TRP A 84 -8.48 18.19 -3.21
CA TRP A 84 -8.00 17.21 -4.15
C TRP A 84 -8.65 17.37 -5.51
N ASN A 85 -7.82 17.43 -6.55
CA ASN A 85 -8.25 17.53 -7.94
C ASN A 85 -8.16 16.17 -8.62
N GLY A 86 -9.17 15.82 -9.39
CA GLY A 86 -9.30 14.54 -10.09
C GLY A 86 -10.77 14.17 -10.32
N PRO A 87 -11.10 12.90 -10.57
CA PRO A 87 -10.17 11.76 -10.73
C PRO A 87 -9.44 11.80 -12.06
N TYR A 88 -8.20 11.28 -12.08
CA TYR A 88 -7.40 11.14 -13.29
C TYR A 88 -7.14 9.66 -13.61
N ASN A 89 -7.18 9.33 -14.90
CA ASN A 89 -6.76 8.03 -15.39
C ASN A 89 -5.23 7.96 -15.44
N VAL A 90 -4.67 6.92 -14.87
CA VAL A 90 -3.22 6.67 -14.87
C VAL A 90 -2.85 5.33 -15.51
N LEU A 91 -3.84 4.49 -15.85
CA LEU A 91 -3.65 3.17 -16.40
C LEU A 91 -3.64 3.21 -17.93
N ASP A 92 -2.70 2.52 -18.55
CA ASP A 92 -2.58 2.30 -20.00
C ASP A 92 -2.32 0.80 -20.23
N ILE A 93 -3.40 0.01 -20.12
CA ILE A 93 -3.37 -1.44 -20.25
C ILE A 93 -3.77 -1.79 -21.69
N ASP A 94 -2.80 -1.73 -22.61
CA ASP A 94 -2.95 -2.05 -24.03
C ASP A 94 -2.66 -3.52 -24.36
N ALA A 95 -1.99 -4.25 -23.45
CA ALA A 95 -1.67 -5.66 -23.61
C ALA A 95 -2.90 -6.55 -23.45
N ASP A 96 -2.84 -7.76 -24.02
CA ASP A 96 -3.86 -8.80 -23.84
C ASP A 96 -3.59 -9.55 -22.53
N VAL A 97 -4.13 -9.01 -21.44
CA VAL A 97 -4.01 -9.55 -20.09
C VAL A 97 -5.37 -9.75 -19.45
N TRP A 98 -5.49 -10.68 -18.51
CA TRP A 98 -6.76 -11.05 -17.89
C TRP A 98 -7.46 -9.87 -17.16
N TYR A 99 -6.71 -8.86 -16.71
CA TYR A 99 -7.23 -7.67 -16.02
C TYR A 99 -7.45 -6.45 -16.93
N LYS A 100 -7.32 -6.60 -18.26
CA LYS A 100 -7.50 -5.50 -19.21
C LYS A 100 -8.86 -4.82 -19.09
N ASP A 101 -9.90 -5.62 -18.95
CA ASP A 101 -11.28 -5.17 -18.83
C ASP A 101 -11.80 -5.23 -17.39
N ALA A 102 -10.92 -5.32 -16.40
CA ALA A 102 -11.31 -5.31 -15.00
C ALA A 102 -11.96 -3.97 -14.64
N LEU A 103 -13.10 -4.02 -13.94
CA LEU A 103 -13.94 -2.85 -13.66
C LEU A 103 -13.26 -1.83 -12.77
N ALA A 104 -12.44 -2.28 -11.80
CA ALA A 104 -11.76 -1.40 -10.86
C ALA A 104 -10.54 -2.07 -10.23
N ALA A 105 -9.52 -1.29 -9.99
CA ALA A 105 -8.43 -1.68 -9.10
C ALA A 105 -8.88 -1.62 -7.65
N VAL A 106 -8.48 -2.59 -6.83
CA VAL A 106 -8.72 -2.63 -5.39
C VAL A 106 -7.41 -2.42 -4.67
N ALA A 107 -7.41 -1.54 -3.67
CA ALA A 107 -6.26 -1.15 -2.87
C ALA A 107 -4.99 -0.89 -3.71
N PRO A 108 -5.04 0.04 -4.67
CA PRO A 108 -3.87 0.40 -5.46
C PRO A 108 -2.88 1.21 -4.61
N GLU A 109 -1.61 0.89 -4.77
CA GLU A 109 -0.50 1.63 -4.16
C GLU A 109 0.52 2.03 -5.22
N ILE A 110 1.12 3.22 -5.09
CA ILE A 110 2.16 3.71 -5.99
C ILE A 110 3.48 3.80 -5.23
N HIS A 111 4.44 2.98 -5.62
CA HIS A 111 5.77 2.93 -5.02
C HIS A 111 6.85 3.40 -5.98
N LYS A 112 7.90 4.01 -5.46
CA LYS A 112 9.09 4.37 -6.25
C LYS A 112 10.21 3.39 -5.94
N HIS A 113 10.77 2.79 -6.99
CA HIS A 113 11.93 1.91 -6.90
C HIS A 113 12.80 2.07 -8.15
N ASN A 114 14.13 2.17 -7.98
CA ASN A 114 15.10 2.33 -9.08
C ASN A 114 14.70 3.41 -10.11
N ASP A 115 14.30 4.58 -9.60
CA ASP A 115 13.86 5.75 -10.39
C ASP A 115 12.61 5.57 -11.25
N ARG A 116 11.90 4.45 -11.09
CA ARG A 116 10.60 4.20 -11.72
C ARG A 116 9.49 4.15 -10.68
N TYR A 117 8.27 4.31 -11.13
CA TYR A 117 7.07 4.16 -10.31
C TYR A 117 6.37 2.85 -10.65
N TYR A 118 5.97 2.13 -9.61
CA TYR A 118 5.25 0.86 -9.72
C TYR A 118 3.90 1.02 -9.04
N LEU A 119 2.84 0.70 -9.79
CA LEU A 119 1.50 0.62 -9.25
C LEU A 119 1.21 -0.85 -8.97
N MET A 120 0.95 -1.17 -7.72
CA MET A 120 0.47 -2.47 -7.30
C MET A 120 -1.01 -2.37 -6.98
N ALA A 121 -1.79 -3.31 -7.44
CA ALA A 121 -3.22 -3.38 -7.17
C ALA A 121 -3.72 -4.82 -7.26
N SER A 122 -4.86 -5.10 -6.67
CA SER A 122 -5.60 -6.31 -6.98
C SER A 122 -6.75 -6.01 -7.93
N PHE A 123 -7.02 -6.96 -8.82
CA PHE A 123 -8.13 -6.92 -9.75
C PHE A 123 -8.98 -8.18 -9.62
N GLU A 124 -10.26 -8.03 -9.88
CA GLU A 124 -11.20 -9.14 -9.93
C GLU A 124 -11.14 -9.80 -11.31
N ARG A 125 -11.10 -11.14 -11.33
CA ARG A 125 -11.19 -11.90 -12.57
C ARG A 125 -12.66 -11.99 -12.99
N ASN A 126 -13.00 -11.36 -14.10
CA ASN A 126 -14.37 -11.26 -14.59
C ASN A 126 -15.06 -12.63 -14.69
N GLY A 127 -16.11 -12.83 -13.88
CA GLY A 127 -16.94 -14.02 -13.91
C GLY A 127 -16.30 -15.26 -13.27
N GLU A 128 -15.10 -15.17 -12.73
CA GLU A 128 -14.46 -16.26 -11.98
C GLU A 128 -14.73 -16.12 -10.47
N ALA A 129 -14.95 -17.24 -9.82
CA ALA A 129 -15.15 -17.30 -8.38
C ALA A 129 -14.43 -18.53 -7.80
N LEU A 130 -13.96 -18.41 -6.58
CA LEU A 130 -13.26 -19.44 -5.85
C LEU A 130 -14.05 -19.84 -4.60
N PRO A 131 -13.99 -21.12 -4.18
CA PRO A 131 -14.71 -21.58 -3.02
C PRO A 131 -14.12 -21.04 -1.73
N THR A 132 -14.99 -20.77 -0.77
CA THR A 132 -14.65 -20.45 0.63
C THR A 132 -14.69 -21.71 1.48
N VAL A 133 -14.15 -21.63 2.71
CA VAL A 133 -14.17 -22.76 3.65
C VAL A 133 -15.56 -23.18 4.06
N ASP A 134 -16.55 -22.28 4.01
CA ASP A 134 -17.96 -22.57 4.31
C ASP A 134 -18.77 -22.99 3.05
N GLY A 135 -18.09 -23.20 1.92
CA GLY A 135 -18.67 -23.69 0.67
C GLY A 135 -19.38 -22.62 -0.19
N LYS A 136 -19.30 -21.36 0.18
CA LYS A 136 -19.74 -20.25 -0.67
C LYS A 136 -18.73 -19.99 -1.79
N GLN A 137 -19.06 -19.05 -2.65
CA GLN A 137 -18.17 -18.56 -3.71
C GLN A 137 -17.86 -17.10 -3.48
N ILE A 138 -16.59 -16.74 -3.59
CA ILE A 138 -16.14 -15.34 -3.59
C ILE A 138 -15.47 -15.01 -4.92
N PRO A 139 -15.54 -13.76 -5.39
CA PRO A 139 -14.86 -13.35 -6.62
C PRO A 139 -13.37 -13.71 -6.56
N ALA A 140 -12.87 -14.34 -7.61
CA ALA A 140 -11.45 -14.58 -7.77
C ALA A 140 -10.73 -13.23 -7.96
N ARG A 141 -9.69 -12.97 -7.16
CA ARG A 141 -8.87 -11.76 -7.23
C ARG A 141 -7.41 -12.11 -7.24
N SER A 142 -6.63 -11.34 -7.99
CA SER A 142 -5.20 -11.51 -8.04
C SER A 142 -4.47 -10.18 -8.07
N CYS A 143 -3.22 -10.17 -7.60
CA CYS A 143 -2.38 -8.98 -7.53
C CYS A 143 -1.56 -8.81 -8.79
N VAL A 144 -1.39 -7.57 -9.23
CA VAL A 144 -0.57 -7.21 -10.40
C VAL A 144 0.37 -6.06 -10.07
N THR A 145 1.43 -5.93 -10.87
CA THR A 145 2.37 -4.80 -10.84
C THR A 145 2.42 -4.16 -12.22
N LEU A 146 2.23 -2.85 -12.26
CA LEU A 146 2.34 -2.01 -13.46
C LEU A 146 3.47 -1.01 -13.26
N VAL A 147 4.05 -0.47 -14.33
CA VAL A 147 5.20 0.42 -14.26
C VAL A 147 5.01 1.70 -15.07
N ALA A 148 5.55 2.81 -14.54
CA ALA A 148 5.61 4.11 -15.20
C ALA A 148 6.93 4.83 -14.90
N ASP A 149 7.29 5.81 -15.73
CA ASP A 149 8.46 6.68 -15.49
C ASP A 149 8.12 7.90 -14.63
N GLU A 150 6.82 8.25 -14.55
CA GLU A 150 6.33 9.36 -13.73
C GLU A 150 5.20 8.88 -12.80
N ILE A 151 5.04 9.54 -11.66
CA ILE A 151 4.00 9.19 -10.67
C ILE A 151 2.58 9.30 -11.25
N THR A 152 2.40 10.14 -12.24
CA THR A 152 1.13 10.36 -12.93
C THR A 152 0.87 9.36 -14.06
N GLY A 153 1.72 8.35 -14.23
CA GLY A 153 1.59 7.34 -15.30
C GLY A 153 2.16 7.80 -16.66
N PRO A 154 1.83 7.11 -17.74
CA PRO A 154 0.92 5.94 -17.79
C PRO A 154 1.54 4.70 -17.17
N TYR A 155 0.78 4.00 -16.34
CA TYR A 155 1.19 2.71 -15.80
C TYR A 155 0.86 1.61 -16.80
N LYS A 156 1.90 0.89 -17.21
CA LYS A 156 1.84 -0.14 -18.26
C LYS A 156 2.16 -1.52 -17.70
N VAL A 157 1.70 -2.53 -18.41
CA VAL A 157 2.00 -3.93 -18.14
C VAL A 157 3.52 -4.16 -18.30
N ILE A 158 4.13 -4.83 -17.32
CA ILE A 158 5.55 -5.19 -17.36
C ILE A 158 5.75 -6.48 -18.16
N ASP A 159 5.02 -7.52 -17.79
CA ASP A 159 5.07 -8.83 -18.43
C ASP A 159 3.64 -9.39 -18.56
N ALA A 160 3.15 -9.48 -19.80
CA ALA A 160 1.79 -9.92 -20.07
C ALA A 160 1.59 -11.44 -19.88
N GLU A 161 2.66 -12.22 -19.92
CA GLU A 161 2.59 -13.68 -19.83
C GLU A 161 2.73 -14.19 -18.40
N ASN A 162 3.09 -13.33 -17.45
CA ASN A 162 3.36 -13.72 -16.09
C ASN A 162 2.20 -13.41 -15.15
N GLU A 163 1.79 -14.41 -14.37
CA GLU A 163 0.91 -14.25 -13.23
C GLU A 163 1.74 -14.32 -11.94
N LEU A 164 1.60 -13.29 -11.11
CA LEU A 164 2.37 -13.16 -9.86
C LEU A 164 1.87 -14.12 -8.79
N VAL A 165 0.54 -14.34 -8.74
CA VAL A 165 -0.13 -15.17 -7.74
C VAL A 165 -0.81 -16.36 -8.42
N GLU A 166 -0.93 -17.49 -7.72
CA GLU A 166 -1.61 -18.67 -8.22
C GLU A 166 -3.10 -18.39 -8.51
N LYS A 167 -3.64 -19.03 -9.56
CA LYS A 167 -5.02 -18.77 -10.01
C LYS A 167 -6.10 -19.23 -9.04
N ASP A 168 -5.79 -20.21 -8.20
CA ASP A 168 -6.66 -20.77 -7.18
C ASP A 168 -6.55 -20.05 -5.81
N GLU A 169 -5.79 -18.94 -5.77
CA GLU A 169 -5.60 -18.14 -4.58
C GLU A 169 -6.30 -16.78 -4.71
N VAL A 170 -7.13 -16.42 -3.74
CA VAL A 170 -7.73 -15.09 -3.64
C VAL A 170 -6.76 -14.16 -2.95
N ALA A 171 -6.09 -13.33 -3.75
CA ALA A 171 -5.05 -12.40 -3.30
C ALA A 171 -5.51 -10.94 -3.42
N THR A 172 -5.37 -10.18 -2.33
CA THR A 172 -5.79 -8.78 -2.26
C THR A 172 -4.76 -7.90 -1.56
N HIS A 173 -4.93 -6.59 -1.65
CA HIS A 173 -4.15 -5.57 -0.93
C HIS A 173 -2.63 -5.77 -1.03
N PRO A 174 -2.06 -5.76 -2.26
CA PRO A 174 -0.62 -5.88 -2.42
C PRO A 174 0.07 -4.60 -1.98
N THR A 175 1.15 -4.74 -1.23
CA THR A 175 2.07 -3.64 -0.89
C THR A 175 3.50 -4.00 -1.27
N PHE A 176 4.35 -3.00 -1.40
CA PHE A 176 5.74 -3.14 -1.80
C PHE A 176 6.71 -2.87 -0.66
N PHE A 177 7.74 -3.67 -0.62
CA PHE A 177 8.85 -3.46 0.29
C PHE A 177 10.19 -3.75 -0.38
N THR A 178 11.26 -3.07 0.06
CA THR A 178 12.64 -3.36 -0.33
C THR A 178 13.49 -3.73 0.86
N ASP A 179 14.32 -4.73 0.72
CA ASP A 179 15.33 -5.07 1.70
C ASP A 179 16.57 -4.16 1.61
N GLU A 180 17.55 -4.40 2.46
CA GLU A 180 18.80 -3.65 2.52
C GLU A 180 19.67 -3.78 1.25
N LEU A 181 19.48 -4.84 0.50
CA LEU A 181 20.14 -5.09 -0.77
C LEU A 181 19.37 -4.50 -1.95
N ASN A 182 18.31 -3.72 -1.65
CA ASN A 182 17.42 -3.13 -2.64
C ASN A 182 16.65 -4.18 -3.47
N ALA A 183 16.51 -5.42 -2.98
CA ALA A 183 15.62 -6.39 -3.60
C ALA A 183 14.17 -6.05 -3.30
N GLY A 184 13.32 -6.12 -4.34
CA GLY A 184 11.89 -5.81 -4.23
C GLY A 184 11.07 -7.03 -3.81
N TYR A 185 10.07 -6.78 -2.96
CA TYR A 185 9.12 -7.78 -2.49
C TYR A 185 7.70 -7.26 -2.62
N MET A 186 6.77 -8.16 -2.92
CA MET A 186 5.34 -7.92 -2.75
C MET A 186 4.86 -8.69 -1.53
N ILE A 187 4.11 -8.00 -0.68
CA ILE A 187 3.35 -8.61 0.41
C ILE A 187 1.88 -8.41 0.07
N TYR A 188 1.06 -9.44 0.28
CA TYR A 188 -0.35 -9.39 -0.04
C TYR A 188 -1.18 -10.21 0.94
N THR A 189 -2.46 -9.94 1.01
CA THR A 189 -3.42 -10.72 1.78
C THR A 189 -3.86 -11.95 1.01
N HIS A 190 -3.73 -13.12 1.61
CA HIS A 190 -4.45 -14.33 1.21
C HIS A 190 -5.75 -14.40 1.99
N ALA A 191 -6.87 -14.35 1.28
CA ALA A 191 -8.19 -14.13 1.86
C ALA A 191 -8.59 -15.17 2.90
N GLY A 192 -8.96 -14.70 4.10
CA GLY A 192 -9.39 -15.56 5.20
C GLY A 192 -10.69 -16.30 4.91
N GLU A 193 -11.57 -15.77 4.09
CA GLU A 193 -12.77 -16.45 3.64
C GLU A 193 -12.46 -17.72 2.85
N GLN A 194 -11.34 -17.74 2.13
CA GLN A 194 -10.88 -18.91 1.39
C GLN A 194 -10.17 -19.93 2.29
N THR A 195 -9.39 -19.48 3.25
CA THR A 195 -8.49 -20.31 4.04
C THR A 195 -9.03 -20.69 5.43
N GLY A 196 -9.97 -19.91 5.96
CA GLY A 196 -10.44 -19.98 7.35
C GLY A 196 -9.56 -19.25 8.35
N ASP A 197 -8.35 -18.86 7.94
CA ASP A 197 -7.39 -18.10 8.73
C ASP A 197 -6.62 -17.17 7.77
N GLY A 198 -7.04 -15.92 7.70
CA GLY A 198 -6.43 -14.93 6.81
C GLY A 198 -4.94 -14.78 7.06
N SER A 199 -4.15 -14.62 6.01
CA SER A 199 -2.70 -14.53 6.17
C SER A 199 -2.07 -13.50 5.23
N PHE A 200 -0.87 -13.04 5.58
CA PHE A 200 -0.02 -12.30 4.69
C PHE A 200 1.02 -13.21 4.08
N LYS A 201 1.12 -13.15 2.77
CA LYS A 201 2.14 -13.85 2.01
C LYS A 201 3.10 -12.87 1.39
N ILE A 202 4.35 -13.27 1.27
CA ILE A 202 5.41 -12.47 0.67
C ILE A 202 6.06 -13.23 -0.47
N MET A 203 6.37 -12.51 -1.56
CA MET A 203 7.17 -13.00 -2.67
C MET A 203 8.26 -11.99 -3.04
N ARG A 204 9.38 -12.49 -3.52
CA ARG A 204 10.44 -11.67 -4.08
C ARG A 204 10.20 -11.45 -5.57
N PHE A 205 10.54 -10.26 -6.05
CA PHE A 205 10.53 -9.92 -7.47
C PHE A 205 11.87 -10.13 -8.16
N THR A 206 11.83 -10.27 -9.47
CA THR A 206 12.97 -9.97 -10.36
C THR A 206 13.28 -8.46 -10.30
N ASP A 207 14.49 -8.07 -10.73
CA ASP A 207 14.94 -6.66 -10.64
C ASP A 207 14.06 -5.68 -11.43
N ASP A 208 13.39 -6.16 -12.48
CA ASP A 208 12.41 -5.40 -13.28
C ASP A 208 10.99 -5.38 -12.68
N MET A 209 10.78 -6.08 -11.56
CA MET A 209 9.49 -6.21 -10.89
C MET A 209 8.39 -6.92 -11.72
N GLY A 210 8.75 -7.55 -12.83
CA GLY A 210 7.81 -8.18 -13.75
C GLY A 210 7.45 -9.61 -13.37
N ARG A 211 8.31 -10.30 -12.62
CA ARG A 211 8.13 -11.72 -12.27
C ARG A 211 8.46 -12.00 -10.82
N ARG A 212 7.83 -13.01 -10.26
CA ARG A 212 8.22 -13.54 -8.95
C ARG A 212 9.46 -14.43 -9.05
N MET A 213 10.27 -14.41 -8.01
CA MET A 213 11.42 -15.28 -7.82
C MET A 213 11.12 -16.34 -6.77
N GLY A 214 10.81 -17.55 -7.20
CA GLY A 214 10.42 -18.64 -6.31
C GLY A 214 8.97 -18.58 -5.87
N GLU A 215 8.63 -19.39 -4.86
CA GLU A 215 7.28 -19.45 -4.32
C GLU A 215 7.03 -18.32 -3.30
N ALA A 216 5.78 -17.87 -3.23
CA ALA A 216 5.36 -17.01 -2.13
C ALA A 216 5.28 -17.85 -0.84
N PHE A 217 5.70 -17.28 0.28
CA PHE A 217 5.60 -17.94 1.57
C PHE A 217 4.77 -17.12 2.55
N GLU A 218 4.12 -17.83 3.47
CA GLU A 218 3.30 -17.25 4.50
C GLU A 218 4.19 -16.58 5.55
N MET A 219 3.87 -15.34 5.85
CA MET A 219 4.66 -14.48 6.72
C MET A 219 4.00 -14.27 8.09
N PHE A 220 2.66 -14.21 8.11
CA PHE A 220 1.89 -13.89 9.31
C PHE A 220 0.44 -14.34 9.13
N LYS A 221 -0.20 -14.82 10.19
CA LYS A 221 -1.60 -15.26 10.22
C LYS A 221 -2.47 -14.43 11.13
N ALA A 222 -3.76 -14.38 10.81
CA ALA A 222 -4.75 -13.76 11.68
C ALA A 222 -4.79 -14.42 13.06
N SER A 223 -4.72 -15.76 13.12
CA SER A 223 -4.73 -16.52 14.38
C SER A 223 -3.53 -16.27 15.30
N GLU A 224 -2.46 -15.65 14.81
CA GLU A 224 -1.32 -15.21 15.62
C GLU A 224 -1.61 -13.93 16.42
N ILE A 225 -2.75 -13.28 16.15
CA ILE A 225 -3.19 -12.08 16.86
C ILE A 225 -4.19 -12.50 17.93
N GLU A 226 -3.78 -12.40 19.18
CA GLU A 226 -4.66 -12.67 20.31
C GLU A 226 -4.97 -11.36 21.02
N TRP A 227 -6.17 -10.83 20.79
CA TRP A 227 -6.62 -9.62 21.45
C TRP A 227 -7.65 -9.90 22.55
N PRO A 228 -7.61 -9.18 23.69
CA PRO A 228 -8.63 -9.30 24.70
C PRO A 228 -9.97 -8.78 24.18
N ALA A 229 -11.05 -9.52 24.38
CA ALA A 229 -12.40 -9.02 24.12
C ALA A 229 -12.81 -8.01 25.21
N GLU A 230 -13.54 -6.98 24.81
CA GLU A 230 -13.93 -5.92 25.75
C GLU A 230 -14.83 -6.42 26.89
N ASN A 231 -15.60 -7.49 26.68
CA ASN A 231 -16.65 -7.94 27.59
C ASN A 231 -16.23 -9.06 28.56
N ASP A 232 -15.24 -9.85 28.27
CA ASP A 232 -14.83 -11.00 29.09
C ASP A 232 -13.36 -10.98 29.55
N GLY A 233 -12.53 -10.11 28.91
CA GLY A 233 -11.11 -9.98 29.22
C GLY A 233 -10.24 -11.17 28.81
N ASN A 234 -10.82 -12.19 28.14
CA ASN A 234 -10.06 -13.31 27.62
C ASN A 234 -9.43 -12.94 26.26
N MET A 235 -8.31 -13.59 25.95
CA MET A 235 -7.67 -13.44 24.65
C MET A 235 -8.43 -14.25 23.60
N HIS A 236 -8.78 -13.63 22.47
CA HIS A 236 -9.45 -14.28 21.36
C HIS A 236 -8.63 -14.09 20.08
N PRO A 237 -8.37 -15.15 19.31
CA PRO A 237 -7.66 -15.05 18.05
C PRO A 237 -8.50 -14.26 17.04
N VAL A 238 -7.84 -13.38 16.32
CA VAL A 238 -8.42 -12.71 15.14
C VAL A 238 -8.55 -13.73 14.01
N GLN A 239 -9.56 -13.62 13.17
CA GLN A 239 -9.78 -14.57 12.06
C GLN A 239 -9.46 -13.95 10.70
N LEU A 240 -9.60 -12.65 10.56
CA LEU A 240 -9.39 -11.94 9.31
C LEU A 240 -8.33 -10.84 9.49
N VAL A 241 -7.37 -10.82 8.60
CA VAL A 241 -6.40 -9.74 8.44
C VAL A 241 -6.40 -9.27 6.99
N ASP A 242 -6.10 -7.99 6.78
CA ASP A 242 -6.06 -7.41 5.44
C ASP A 242 -5.11 -6.21 5.39
N ALA A 243 -4.77 -5.76 4.16
CA ALA A 243 -4.01 -4.55 3.90
C ALA A 243 -2.69 -4.44 4.70
N PRO A 244 -1.74 -5.37 4.51
CA PRO A 244 -0.43 -5.28 5.14
C PRO A 244 0.34 -4.09 4.59
N TYR A 245 1.07 -3.38 5.45
CA TYR A 245 2.02 -2.33 5.05
C TYR A 245 3.28 -2.41 5.90
N LEU A 246 4.43 -2.66 5.26
CA LEU A 246 5.70 -2.82 5.96
C LEU A 246 6.44 -1.49 6.08
N PHE A 247 7.09 -1.30 7.22
CA PHE A 247 7.95 -0.16 7.47
C PHE A 247 9.13 -0.57 8.37
N VAL A 248 10.13 0.29 8.46
CA VAL A 248 11.27 0.12 9.37
C VAL A 248 11.21 1.22 10.41
N THR A 249 11.36 0.87 11.68
CA THR A 249 11.40 1.83 12.78
C THR A 249 12.73 2.59 12.81
N ASP A 250 12.80 3.70 13.54
CA ASP A 250 14.06 4.44 13.75
C ASP A 250 15.13 3.58 14.45
N GLY A 251 14.73 2.55 15.17
CA GLY A 251 15.62 1.57 15.81
C GLY A 251 16.11 0.47 14.86
N GLY A 252 15.58 0.41 13.64
CA GLY A 252 15.94 -0.61 12.63
C GLY A 252 15.13 -1.90 12.73
N GLU A 253 14.05 -1.92 13.51
CA GLU A 253 13.15 -3.07 13.58
C GLU A 253 12.11 -3.04 12.48
N GLY A 254 11.71 -4.21 11.99
CA GLY A 254 10.59 -4.35 11.06
C GLY A 254 9.26 -4.12 11.76
N GLY A 255 8.42 -3.26 11.19
CA GLY A 255 7.05 -3.04 11.57
C GLY A 255 6.09 -3.36 10.45
N MET A 256 4.89 -3.81 10.78
CA MET A 256 3.83 -4.11 9.84
C MET A 256 2.51 -3.56 10.35
N LEU A 257 1.93 -2.60 9.62
CA LEU A 257 0.54 -2.19 9.82
C LEU A 257 -0.37 -3.18 9.11
N PHE A 258 -1.56 -3.41 9.66
CA PHE A 258 -2.58 -4.27 9.05
C PHE A 258 -3.98 -3.86 9.50
N THR A 259 -4.97 -4.26 8.73
CA THR A 259 -6.38 -4.17 9.11
C THR A 259 -6.83 -5.50 9.69
N ALA A 260 -7.61 -5.47 10.76
CA ALA A 260 -8.26 -6.64 11.35
C ALA A 260 -9.62 -6.25 11.92
N GLU A 261 -10.38 -7.22 12.40
CA GLU A 261 -11.63 -6.99 13.12
C GLU A 261 -11.44 -7.23 14.62
N LYS A 262 -11.96 -6.30 15.44
CA LYS A 262 -12.06 -6.45 16.89
C LYS A 262 -13.40 -5.93 17.36
N ASP A 263 -14.13 -6.73 18.15
CA ASP A 263 -15.43 -6.37 18.75
C ASP A 263 -16.49 -5.87 17.72
N GLY A 264 -16.43 -6.39 16.48
CA GLY A 264 -17.36 -6.04 15.39
C GLY A 264 -17.02 -4.75 14.64
N GLU A 265 -15.86 -4.16 14.88
CA GLU A 265 -15.34 -3.01 14.15
C GLU A 265 -14.03 -3.33 13.45
N SER A 266 -13.82 -2.76 12.27
CA SER A 266 -12.51 -2.81 11.65
C SER A 266 -11.54 -1.85 12.35
N VAL A 267 -10.31 -2.34 12.57
CA VAL A 267 -9.28 -1.65 13.33
C VAL A 267 -7.92 -1.75 12.59
N ILE A 268 -7.01 -0.83 12.89
CA ILE A 268 -5.63 -0.91 12.42
C ILE A 268 -4.78 -1.50 13.55
N GLY A 269 -4.18 -2.66 13.29
CA GLY A 269 -3.17 -3.28 14.14
C GLY A 269 -1.76 -2.94 13.71
N VAL A 270 -0.81 -3.26 14.57
CA VAL A 270 0.62 -3.21 14.25
C VAL A 270 1.32 -4.42 14.84
N ALA A 271 2.20 -5.03 14.07
CA ALA A 271 3.10 -6.10 14.51
C ALA A 271 4.55 -5.69 14.30
N TYR A 272 5.43 -6.26 15.11
CA TYR A 272 6.87 -6.03 15.02
C TYR A 272 7.62 -7.34 14.98
N THR A 273 8.81 -7.32 14.38
CA THR A 273 9.72 -8.45 14.44
C THR A 273 11.01 -8.04 15.15
N THR A 274 11.50 -8.93 16.02
CA THR A 274 12.73 -8.73 16.79
C THR A 274 13.97 -9.29 16.07
N ASN A 275 13.79 -9.93 14.93
CA ASN A 275 14.89 -10.35 14.09
C ASN A 275 15.50 -9.13 13.41
N GLY A 276 16.68 -8.71 13.85
CA GLY A 276 17.38 -7.55 13.33
C GLY A 276 17.57 -7.57 11.81
N PHE A 277 18.10 -6.50 11.27
CA PHE A 277 18.35 -6.22 9.86
C PHE A 277 18.73 -7.48 9.04
N GLY A 278 18.10 -7.66 7.88
CA GLY A 278 18.36 -8.74 6.93
C GLY A 278 17.61 -10.07 7.19
N HIS A 279 16.97 -10.21 8.34
CA HIS A 279 16.25 -11.45 8.70
C HIS A 279 14.78 -11.23 9.11
N TRP A 280 14.35 -10.01 9.25
CA TRP A 280 13.03 -9.69 9.80
C TRP A 280 11.86 -10.10 8.88
N LEU A 281 12.06 -10.26 7.55
CA LEU A 281 11.02 -10.82 6.66
C LEU A 281 10.57 -12.23 7.06
N ASN A 282 11.42 -12.98 7.73
CA ASN A 282 11.13 -14.35 8.18
C ASN A 282 10.44 -14.42 9.55
N GLY A 283 10.15 -13.27 10.19
CA GLY A 283 9.56 -13.24 11.52
C GLY A 283 10.49 -13.78 12.63
N PRO A 284 9.96 -14.15 13.80
CA PRO A 284 8.54 -14.08 14.13
C PRO A 284 8.02 -12.65 14.17
N TRP A 285 6.78 -12.48 13.75
CA TRP A 285 6.02 -11.25 13.89
C TRP A 285 5.17 -11.33 15.16
N VAL A 286 5.17 -10.28 15.95
CA VAL A 286 4.39 -10.21 17.19
C VAL A 286 3.48 -8.99 17.11
N ALA A 287 2.16 -9.22 17.12
CA ALA A 287 1.19 -8.13 17.15
C ALA A 287 1.21 -7.44 18.53
N GLU A 288 1.03 -6.11 18.52
CA GLU A 288 0.79 -5.37 19.75
C GLU A 288 -0.52 -5.85 20.41
N PRO A 289 -0.61 -5.84 21.75
CA PRO A 289 -1.76 -6.39 22.49
C PRO A 289 -3.06 -5.61 22.27
N GLU A 290 -2.98 -4.41 21.72
CA GLU A 290 -4.12 -3.56 21.39
C GLU A 290 -3.95 -2.96 19.98
N PRO A 291 -5.07 -2.76 19.24
CA PRO A 291 -5.04 -2.03 17.98
C PRO A 291 -4.46 -0.63 18.12
N LEU A 292 -3.71 -0.20 17.13
CA LEU A 292 -3.15 1.15 17.05
C LEU A 292 -4.23 2.22 16.84
N VAL A 293 -5.25 1.92 16.02
CA VAL A 293 -6.42 2.79 15.76
C VAL A 293 -7.69 1.95 15.72
N LYS A 294 -8.75 2.43 16.37
CA LYS A 294 -10.08 1.80 16.42
C LYS A 294 -11.13 2.68 15.70
N GLY A 295 -12.28 2.11 15.37
CA GLY A 295 -13.48 2.84 14.91
C GLY A 295 -13.76 2.75 13.41
N ASN A 296 -13.89 1.54 12.87
CA ASN A 296 -14.21 1.26 11.47
C ASN A 296 -13.18 1.88 10.51
N VAL A 297 -11.91 1.56 10.73
CA VAL A 297 -10.75 2.06 10.00
C VAL A 297 -9.98 0.94 9.32
N GLY A 298 -9.27 1.24 8.23
CA GLY A 298 -8.46 0.22 7.55
C GLY A 298 -7.50 0.77 6.50
N SER A 299 -6.68 -0.12 5.95
CA SER A 299 -5.68 0.13 4.90
C SER A 299 -4.73 1.28 5.25
N ALA A 300 -4.00 1.11 6.35
CA ALA A 300 -3.04 2.11 6.77
C ALA A 300 -1.73 2.01 5.99
N SER A 301 -1.22 3.13 5.54
CA SER A 301 0.13 3.27 4.96
C SER A 301 0.83 4.51 5.50
N LEU A 302 2.14 4.59 5.32
CA LEU A 302 2.96 5.71 5.81
C LEU A 302 3.56 6.50 4.65
N PHE A 303 3.59 7.81 4.79
CA PHE A 303 4.36 8.67 3.90
C PHE A 303 5.03 9.79 4.69
N THR A 304 6.11 10.33 4.14
CA THR A 304 6.80 11.50 4.70
C THR A 304 6.32 12.75 4.00
N ASP A 305 5.81 13.71 4.75
CA ASP A 305 5.39 15.02 4.28
C ASP A 305 6.60 15.87 3.80
N TYR A 306 6.31 17.00 3.17
CA TYR A 306 7.34 17.91 2.64
C TYR A 306 8.31 18.42 3.72
N ASP A 307 7.87 18.55 4.98
CA ASP A 307 8.65 19.02 6.12
C ASP A 307 9.34 17.90 6.91
N GLY A 308 9.23 16.64 6.45
CA GLY A 308 9.81 15.47 7.10
C GLY A 308 8.91 14.84 8.15
N THR A 309 7.71 15.35 8.37
CA THR A 309 6.73 14.72 9.28
C THR A 309 6.29 13.37 8.72
N LEU A 310 6.32 12.33 9.55
CA LEU A 310 5.76 11.04 9.21
C LEU A 310 4.23 11.06 9.41
N VAL A 311 3.50 10.71 8.38
CA VAL A 311 2.04 10.71 8.35
C VAL A 311 1.53 9.33 7.98
N MET A 312 0.58 8.83 8.75
CA MET A 312 -0.19 7.64 8.43
C MET A 312 -1.47 8.05 7.72
N THR A 313 -1.74 7.49 6.54
CA THR A 313 -3.02 7.59 5.86
C THR A 313 -3.78 6.29 5.99
N PHE A 314 -5.11 6.38 6.09
CA PHE A 314 -6.03 5.24 6.18
C PHE A 314 -7.43 5.70 5.79
N HIS A 315 -8.38 4.78 5.60
CA HIS A 315 -9.79 5.17 5.49
C HIS A 315 -10.53 4.98 6.82
N LYS A 316 -11.60 5.76 6.98
CA LYS A 316 -12.60 5.59 8.04
C LYS A 316 -13.97 5.44 7.41
N ASP A 317 -14.60 4.30 7.65
CA ASP A 317 -15.98 4.07 7.22
C ASP A 317 -16.94 4.83 8.12
N THR A 318 -17.85 5.58 7.51
CA THR A 318 -18.80 6.43 8.20
C THR A 318 -20.09 6.62 7.39
N VAL A 319 -21.02 7.39 7.94
CA VAL A 319 -22.24 7.81 7.24
C VAL A 319 -22.23 9.32 7.11
N LEU A 320 -22.23 9.81 5.89
CA LEU A 320 -22.37 11.23 5.56
C LEU A 320 -23.65 11.43 4.76
N ASP A 321 -24.53 12.32 5.22
CA ASP A 321 -25.83 12.61 4.60
C ASP A 321 -26.67 11.34 4.29
N GLY A 322 -26.61 10.35 5.19
CA GLY A 322 -27.32 9.07 5.05
C GLY A 322 -26.69 8.06 4.10
N LYS A 323 -25.58 8.39 3.46
CA LYS A 323 -24.80 7.50 2.59
C LYS A 323 -23.58 6.95 3.33
N LYS A 324 -23.36 5.63 3.23
CA LYS A 324 -22.10 5.03 3.69
C LYS A 324 -20.98 5.46 2.76
N ILE A 325 -19.90 5.96 3.32
CA ILE A 325 -18.71 6.40 2.61
C ILE A 325 -17.46 6.00 3.38
N SER A 326 -16.33 5.96 2.68
CA SER A 326 -15.00 5.76 3.26
C SER A 326 -14.20 7.05 3.13
N LEU A 327 -13.99 7.75 4.23
CA LEU A 327 -13.24 9.02 4.26
C LEU A 327 -11.74 8.75 4.42
N PRO A 328 -10.87 9.26 3.54
CA PRO A 328 -9.44 9.29 3.80
C PRO A 328 -9.12 10.09 5.06
N GLN A 329 -8.24 9.57 5.88
CA GLN A 329 -7.81 10.18 7.13
C GLN A 329 -6.30 10.30 7.16
N PHE A 330 -5.80 11.32 7.87
CA PHE A 330 -4.38 11.56 8.08
C PHE A 330 -4.08 11.67 9.56
N MET A 331 -3.09 10.93 10.03
CA MET A 331 -2.68 10.93 11.42
C MET A 331 -1.18 11.13 11.52
N LYS A 332 -0.74 12.09 12.32
CA LYS A 332 0.68 12.23 12.64
C LYS A 332 1.12 11.03 13.47
N VAL A 333 2.23 10.43 13.07
CA VAL A 333 2.86 9.33 13.80
C VAL A 333 4.33 9.63 14.02
N GLU A 334 4.90 8.99 15.01
CA GLU A 334 6.33 9.01 15.29
C GLU A 334 6.81 7.58 15.49
N SER A 335 7.91 7.24 14.83
CA SER A 335 8.65 6.03 15.13
C SER A 335 9.58 6.35 16.31
N GLN A 336 9.31 5.78 17.47
CA GLN A 336 10.16 5.94 18.64
C GLN A 336 10.93 4.64 18.86
N PHE A 337 12.25 4.65 18.55
CA PHE A 337 13.16 3.53 18.68
C PHE A 337 12.61 2.21 18.09
N GLU A 338 11.70 1.56 18.77
CA GLU A 338 11.21 0.22 18.44
C GLU A 338 9.75 0.20 18.00
N LYS A 339 8.98 1.28 18.23
CA LYS A 339 7.53 1.27 18.03
C LYS A 339 6.98 2.53 17.39
N LEU A 340 5.93 2.35 16.59
CA LEU A 340 5.13 3.44 16.03
C LEU A 340 4.13 3.95 17.07
N LYS A 341 4.01 5.26 17.21
CA LYS A 341 3.03 5.92 18.09
C LYS A 341 2.23 6.96 17.35
N THR A 342 0.92 6.94 17.56
CA THR A 342 0.03 7.98 17.07
C THR A 342 0.16 9.27 17.89
N LYS A 343 0.09 10.41 17.22
CA LYS A 343 0.15 11.77 17.81
C LYS A 343 -1.10 12.58 17.57
N GLY A 344 -2.17 11.95 17.13
CA GLY A 344 -3.44 12.57 16.79
C GLY A 344 -3.56 12.90 15.30
N TYR A 345 -4.74 13.35 14.90
CA TYR A 345 -5.01 13.71 13.50
C TYR A 345 -4.04 14.78 12.99
N TYR A 346 -3.59 14.60 11.77
CA TYR A 346 -2.69 15.54 11.12
C TYR A 346 -3.44 16.83 10.81
N ASN A 347 -2.89 17.97 11.27
CA ASN A 347 -3.52 19.26 11.04
C ASN A 347 -3.23 19.71 9.60
N LEU A 348 -4.18 19.53 8.72
CA LEU A 348 -4.11 20.00 7.34
C LEU A 348 -4.06 21.52 7.35
N LYS A 349 -2.97 22.08 6.85
CA LYS A 349 -2.75 23.55 6.83
C LYS A 349 -3.78 24.20 5.90
N TYR A 350 -4.37 25.28 6.37
CA TYR A 350 -5.27 26.14 5.60
C TYR A 350 -4.51 27.00 4.62
#